data_2281d6da875db15c004f9abbf90dcd1b
#
_entry.id   2281d6da875db15c004f9abbf90dcd1b
#
_cell.length_a   1.000
_cell.length_b   1.000
_cell.length_c   1.000
_cell.angle_alpha   90.00
_cell.angle_beta   90.00
_cell.angle_gamma   90.00
#
_symmetry.space_group_name_H-M   'P 1'
#
loop_
_entity.id
_entity.type
_entity.pdbx_description
1 polymer ?
#
loop_
_entity_poly.entity_id
_entity_poly.type
_entity_poly.pdbx_seq_one_letter_code
_entity_poly.pdbx_strand_id
1 'polypeptide(L)'
;MRKNIQRLGAMCLLAAVVLLAGCTKEALLPKASGRPYEVLVVMDDQMWNAPAGRALFDVLDTDVPGLPQSERSFRISQVEPKHLSDGMKIFRNIIQVNMDEQQFTQTRMRFIRDKYAIDQIVLTFNTPNAESLKKFCEEHRQEVVDFLTHTEMNRLIKELQVHYSKVIYDLAWGEFACKLYAPKEIKAYKKGKQFFWASNNTAQGMVSICMYSYPYEGPETFNRQYVMAKRDSVMKENMPGEHPGMFMQTDTVHTDIKAI
;
A
#
# COMPACT_ATOMS: atom_id res chain seq x y z
N MET A 1 55.15 1.38 45.55
CA MET A 1 53.80 1.88 45.85
C MET A 1 53.18 2.80 44.75
N ARG A 2 53.89 3.80 44.25
CA ARG A 2 53.33 4.75 43.24
C ARG A 2 52.83 4.09 41.92
N LYS A 3 53.54 3.08 41.38
CA LYS A 3 53.12 2.41 40.12
C LYS A 3 51.82 1.57 40.23
N ASN A 4 51.53 1.05 41.42
CA ASN A 4 50.29 0.27 41.63
C ASN A 4 49.06 1.18 41.79
N ILE A 5 49.22 2.37 42.36
CA ILE A 5 48.16 3.39 42.47
C ILE A 5 47.78 3.93 41.09
N GLN A 6 48.77 4.17 40.21
CA GLN A 6 48.53 4.61 38.83
C GLN A 6 47.78 3.53 37.99
N ARG A 7 48.13 2.25 38.18
CA ARG A 7 47.44 1.12 37.50
C ARG A 7 45.99 0.97 38.00
N LEU A 8 45.77 1.14 39.30
CA LEU A 8 44.41 1.07 39.89
C LEU A 8 43.55 2.25 39.39
N GLY A 9 44.09 3.47 39.33
CA GLY A 9 43.42 4.64 38.81
C GLY A 9 43.08 4.50 37.30
N ALA A 10 43.96 3.96 36.47
CA ALA A 10 43.71 3.71 35.06
C ALA A 10 42.64 2.64 34.84
N MET A 11 42.62 1.59 35.70
CA MET A 11 41.60 0.52 35.62
C MET A 11 40.22 1.00 36.04
N CYS A 12 40.15 1.87 37.07
CA CYS A 12 38.88 2.52 37.48
C CYS A 12 38.35 3.50 36.42
N LEU A 13 39.25 4.23 35.73
CA LEU A 13 38.86 5.12 34.63
C LEU A 13 38.35 4.33 33.43
N LEU A 14 39.00 3.21 33.09
CA LEU A 14 38.53 2.33 32.01
C LEU A 14 37.16 1.68 32.33
N ALA A 15 36.95 1.26 33.56
CA ALA A 15 35.67 0.72 34.02
C ALA A 15 34.53 1.77 34.02
N ALA A 16 34.85 3.04 34.37
CA ALA A 16 33.92 4.15 34.31
C ALA A 16 33.49 4.51 32.86
N VAL A 17 34.42 4.42 31.89
CA VAL A 17 34.12 4.66 30.47
C VAL A 17 33.27 3.55 29.88
N VAL A 18 33.44 2.30 30.31
CA VAL A 18 32.62 1.16 29.87
C VAL A 18 31.21 1.24 30.46
N LEU A 19 31.03 1.80 31.65
CA LEU A 19 29.72 2.02 32.28
C LEU A 19 28.95 3.21 31.66
N LEU A 20 29.64 4.16 31.04
CA LEU A 20 29.01 5.28 30.30
C LEU A 20 28.65 4.92 28.85
N ALA A 21 29.16 3.82 28.32
CA ALA A 21 28.66 3.18 27.10
C ALA A 21 27.33 2.41 27.38
N GLY A 22 26.52 2.94 28.30
CA GLY A 22 25.18 2.46 28.56
C GLY A 22 24.40 2.55 27.26
N CYS A 23 24.01 1.38 26.76
CA CYS A 23 23.06 1.21 25.67
C CYS A 23 21.96 2.26 25.78
N THR A 24 21.98 3.27 24.92
CA THR A 24 20.75 3.87 24.47
C THR A 24 19.97 2.70 23.89
N LYS A 25 19.06 2.12 24.66
CA LYS A 25 17.97 1.31 24.10
C LYS A 25 17.24 2.27 23.16
N GLU A 26 17.65 2.35 21.91
CA GLU A 26 16.73 2.73 20.87
C GLU A 26 15.58 1.75 21.03
N ALA A 27 14.48 2.25 21.56
CA ALA A 27 13.27 1.44 21.68
C ALA A 27 12.94 1.03 20.25
N LEU A 28 13.18 -0.25 19.92
CA LEU A 28 12.86 -0.80 18.62
C LEU A 28 11.36 -0.56 18.41
N LEU A 29 11.02 0.28 17.46
CA LEU A 29 9.64 0.55 17.13
C LEU A 29 8.93 -0.77 16.79
N PRO A 30 7.73 -1.01 17.30
CA PRO A 30 6.95 -2.17 16.90
C PRO A 30 6.61 -2.09 15.41
N LYS A 31 6.25 -3.20 14.80
CA LYS A 31 5.71 -3.20 13.44
C LYS A 31 4.32 -2.55 13.45
N ALA A 32 4.02 -1.77 12.41
CA ALA A 32 2.70 -1.15 12.27
C ALA A 32 1.59 -2.21 12.21
N SER A 33 0.47 -1.93 12.88
CA SER A 33 -0.72 -2.76 12.95
C SER A 33 -1.78 -2.32 11.93
N GLY A 34 -2.82 -3.13 11.79
CA GLY A 34 -3.94 -2.87 10.88
C GLY A 34 -3.82 -3.62 9.56
N ARG A 35 -4.92 -3.66 8.82
CA ARG A 35 -5.02 -4.33 7.52
C ARG A 35 -4.52 -3.42 6.40
N PRO A 36 -4.11 -3.97 5.26
CA PRO A 36 -3.86 -3.16 4.06
C PRO A 36 -5.05 -2.24 3.75
N TYR A 37 -4.74 -1.01 3.33
CA TYR A 37 -5.73 0.03 3.01
C TYR A 37 -6.64 0.45 4.19
N GLU A 38 -6.25 0.18 5.43
CA GLU A 38 -6.93 0.68 6.63
C GLU A 38 -6.36 2.04 7.03
N VAL A 39 -7.25 3.00 7.30
CA VAL A 39 -6.89 4.38 7.65
C VAL A 39 -7.61 4.77 8.93
N LEU A 40 -6.85 5.20 9.92
CA LEU A 40 -7.36 5.78 11.16
C LEU A 40 -7.29 7.31 11.08
N VAL A 41 -8.45 7.97 11.09
CA VAL A 41 -8.55 9.43 11.13
C VAL A 41 -8.66 9.88 12.59
N VAL A 42 -7.72 10.72 13.02
CA VAL A 42 -7.71 11.32 14.35
C VAL A 42 -8.27 12.74 14.24
N MET A 43 -9.53 12.91 14.64
CA MET A 43 -10.29 14.15 14.51
C MET A 43 -11.42 14.17 15.54
N ASP A 44 -11.76 15.35 16.06
CA ASP A 44 -12.90 15.50 16.96
C ASP A 44 -14.21 15.09 16.31
N ASP A 45 -15.12 14.45 17.02
CA ASP A 45 -16.40 13.96 16.53
C ASP A 45 -17.24 15.07 15.91
N GLN A 46 -17.28 16.24 16.54
CA GLN A 46 -18.00 17.38 16.02
C GLN A 46 -17.46 17.83 14.65
N MET A 47 -16.15 17.89 14.54
CA MET A 47 -15.49 18.24 13.27
C MET A 47 -15.65 17.16 12.21
N TRP A 48 -15.56 15.89 12.59
CA TRP A 48 -15.75 14.76 11.69
C TRP A 48 -17.14 14.75 11.05
N ASN A 49 -18.16 15.15 11.80
CA ASN A 49 -19.54 15.24 11.31
C ASN A 49 -19.87 16.56 10.61
N ALA A 50 -18.98 17.56 10.70
CA ALA A 50 -19.11 18.85 10.02
C ALA A 50 -18.67 18.76 8.53
N PRO A 51 -18.97 19.77 7.70
CA PRO A 51 -18.65 19.75 6.26
C PRO A 51 -17.18 19.45 5.92
N ALA A 52 -16.22 19.92 6.73
CA ALA A 52 -14.80 19.67 6.50
C ALA A 52 -14.41 18.20 6.75
N GLY A 53 -14.91 17.60 7.82
CA GLY A 53 -14.71 16.17 8.11
C GLY A 53 -15.40 15.28 7.08
N ARG A 54 -16.59 15.68 6.62
CA ARG A 54 -17.30 14.96 5.55
C ARG A 54 -16.56 15.04 4.23
N ALA A 55 -15.98 16.19 3.87
CA ALA A 55 -15.13 16.31 2.70
C ALA A 55 -13.91 15.38 2.76
N LEU A 56 -13.25 15.28 3.92
CA LEU A 56 -12.16 14.31 4.10
C LEU A 56 -12.65 12.85 4.02
N PHE A 57 -13.81 12.55 4.61
CA PHE A 57 -14.43 11.23 4.46
C PHE A 57 -14.67 10.90 2.99
N ASP A 58 -15.26 11.82 2.24
CA ASP A 58 -15.60 11.62 0.81
C ASP A 58 -14.34 11.39 -0.04
N VAL A 59 -13.20 12.01 0.30
CA VAL A 59 -11.89 11.69 -0.32
C VAL A 59 -11.51 10.23 -0.09
N LEU A 60 -11.65 9.74 1.14
CA LEU A 60 -11.28 8.38 1.52
C LEU A 60 -12.29 7.34 1.07
N ASP A 61 -13.57 7.73 0.94
CA ASP A 61 -14.67 6.88 0.44
C ASP A 61 -14.70 6.78 -1.09
N THR A 62 -13.52 6.77 -1.69
CA THR A 62 -13.33 6.61 -3.13
C THR A 62 -13.37 5.14 -3.50
N ASP A 63 -14.03 4.82 -4.60
CA ASP A 63 -14.09 3.48 -5.15
C ASP A 63 -12.77 3.04 -5.79
N VAL A 64 -12.52 1.74 -5.75
CA VAL A 64 -11.45 1.12 -6.52
C VAL A 64 -11.80 1.21 -8.01
N PRO A 65 -10.98 1.84 -8.86
CA PRO A 65 -11.30 2.00 -10.27
C PRO A 65 -11.28 0.65 -11.01
N GLY A 66 -12.15 0.51 -12.00
CA GLY A 66 -12.19 -0.66 -12.89
C GLY A 66 -12.92 -1.88 -12.33
N LEU A 67 -13.60 -1.77 -11.21
CA LEU A 67 -14.47 -2.81 -10.68
C LEU A 67 -15.93 -2.60 -11.16
N PRO A 68 -16.67 -3.67 -11.52
CA PRO A 68 -18.07 -3.57 -11.94
C PRO A 68 -19.01 -3.21 -10.78
N GLN A 69 -18.59 -3.42 -9.55
CA GLN A 69 -19.30 -3.05 -8.33
C GLN A 69 -18.51 -2.02 -7.57
N SER A 70 -19.20 -1.09 -6.88
CA SER A 70 -18.59 -0.11 -6.01
C SER A 70 -17.92 -0.82 -4.82
N GLU A 71 -16.60 -0.70 -4.72
CA GLU A 71 -15.81 -1.18 -3.59
C GLU A 71 -14.90 -0.05 -3.10
N ARG A 72 -14.99 0.26 -1.82
CA ARG A 72 -14.18 1.33 -1.21
C ARG A 72 -12.69 1.01 -1.24
N SER A 73 -11.90 1.98 -1.66
CA SER A 73 -10.43 1.87 -1.66
C SER A 73 -9.85 1.75 -0.25
N PHE A 74 -10.48 2.38 0.75
CA PHE A 74 -9.97 2.42 2.12
C PHE A 74 -11.01 1.97 3.14
N ARG A 75 -10.53 1.30 4.20
CA ARG A 75 -11.30 1.02 5.41
C ARG A 75 -11.08 2.16 6.40
N ILE A 76 -12.10 2.96 6.61
CA ILE A 76 -12.02 4.20 7.37
C ILE A 76 -12.50 3.95 8.79
N SER A 77 -11.67 4.31 9.76
CA SER A 77 -12.03 4.41 11.17
C SER A 77 -11.71 5.82 11.66
N GLN A 78 -12.47 6.33 12.61
CA GLN A 78 -12.23 7.64 13.23
C GLN A 78 -12.11 7.47 14.73
N VAL A 79 -11.28 8.32 15.34
CA VAL A 79 -11.13 8.43 16.80
C VAL A 79 -10.89 9.88 17.19
N GLU A 80 -11.47 10.31 18.30
CA GLU A 80 -11.15 11.61 18.89
C GLU A 80 -9.69 11.64 19.42
N PRO A 81 -8.98 12.77 19.31
CA PRO A 81 -7.61 12.92 19.78
C PRO A 81 -7.40 12.46 21.24
N LYS A 82 -8.36 12.76 22.13
CA LYS A 82 -8.31 12.36 23.55
C LYS A 82 -8.42 10.86 23.78
N HIS A 83 -8.97 10.10 22.82
CA HIS A 83 -9.16 8.66 22.90
C HIS A 83 -8.09 7.87 22.10
N LEU A 84 -7.11 8.55 21.49
CA LEU A 84 -6.02 7.92 20.75
C LEU A 84 -5.09 7.15 21.72
N SER A 85 -5.35 5.87 21.91
CA SER A 85 -4.55 4.99 22.76
C SER A 85 -3.20 4.63 22.11
N ASP A 86 -2.25 4.13 22.92
CA ASP A 86 -0.95 3.68 22.40
C ASP A 86 -1.10 2.53 21.40
N GLY A 87 -2.08 1.64 21.57
CA GLY A 87 -2.40 0.60 20.60
C GLY A 87 -2.92 1.15 19.27
N MET A 88 -3.58 2.30 19.27
CA MET A 88 -4.03 2.96 18.02
C MET A 88 -2.91 3.77 17.37
N LYS A 89 -1.95 4.30 18.14
CA LYS A 89 -0.81 5.02 17.58
C LYS A 89 0.06 4.18 16.65
N ILE A 90 0.02 2.85 16.75
CA ILE A 90 0.78 1.96 15.87
C ILE A 90 0.03 1.56 14.60
N PHE A 91 -1.17 2.11 14.32
CA PHE A 91 -1.87 1.89 13.05
C PHE A 91 -1.00 2.29 11.86
N ARG A 92 -1.09 1.51 10.78
CA ARG A 92 -0.22 1.66 9.60
C ARG A 92 -0.42 2.98 8.84
N ASN A 93 -1.66 3.47 8.77
CA ASN A 93 -1.96 4.78 8.20
C ASN A 93 -2.79 5.57 9.20
N ILE A 94 -2.25 6.68 9.66
CA ILE A 94 -2.96 7.62 10.53
C ILE A 94 -3.07 8.94 9.78
N ILE A 95 -4.26 9.52 9.79
CA ILE A 95 -4.49 10.90 9.34
C ILE A 95 -4.77 11.76 10.59
N GLN A 96 -4.03 12.85 10.72
CA GLN A 96 -4.23 13.85 11.76
C GLN A 96 -4.55 15.21 11.13
N VAL A 97 -5.42 15.99 11.77
CA VAL A 97 -5.71 17.36 11.37
C VAL A 97 -5.25 18.30 12.46
N ASN A 98 -4.33 19.20 12.13
CA ASN A 98 -3.88 20.27 12.99
C ASN A 98 -4.47 21.58 12.46
N MET A 99 -5.36 22.18 13.26
CA MET A 99 -6.02 23.43 12.90
C MET A 99 -5.51 24.55 13.79
N ASP A 100 -4.92 25.58 13.16
CA ASP A 100 -4.42 26.75 13.88
C ASP A 100 -4.30 27.94 12.91
N GLU A 101 -5.17 28.94 13.08
CA GLU A 101 -5.18 30.14 12.26
C GLU A 101 -3.96 31.06 12.48
N GLN A 102 -3.29 30.93 13.63
CA GLN A 102 -2.10 31.74 13.92
C GLN A 102 -0.84 31.12 13.30
N GLN A 103 -0.80 29.78 13.14
CA GLN A 103 0.36 29.08 12.58
C GLN A 103 0.27 28.83 11.09
N PHE A 104 -0.94 28.65 10.57
CA PHE A 104 -1.15 28.23 9.17
C PHE A 104 -1.94 29.26 8.39
N THR A 105 -1.44 29.62 7.21
CA THR A 105 -2.11 30.53 6.28
C THR A 105 -2.86 29.80 5.18
N GLN A 106 -2.53 28.52 4.95
CA GLN A 106 -3.16 27.65 3.96
C GLN A 106 -3.07 26.19 4.42
N THR A 107 -3.94 25.34 3.90
CA THR A 107 -3.88 23.90 4.15
C THR A 107 -2.70 23.27 3.42
N ARG A 108 -1.93 22.46 4.14
CA ARG A 108 -0.83 21.66 3.58
C ARG A 108 -0.86 20.25 4.10
N MET A 109 -0.67 19.32 3.20
CA MET A 109 -0.45 17.92 3.53
C MET A 109 1.04 17.68 3.84
N ARG A 110 1.32 17.02 4.96
CA ARG A 110 2.65 16.60 5.41
C ARG A 110 2.59 15.17 5.86
N PHE A 111 3.69 14.45 5.81
CA PHE A 111 3.74 13.08 6.35
C PHE A 111 5.05 12.81 7.09
N ILE A 112 4.96 11.89 8.04
CA ILE A 112 6.10 11.34 8.78
C ILE A 112 6.04 9.82 8.62
N ARG A 113 7.19 9.20 8.30
CA ARG A 113 7.36 7.75 8.28
C ARG A 113 7.82 7.28 9.65
N ASP A 114 7.36 6.08 10.03
CA ASP A 114 7.84 5.36 11.21
C ASP A 114 7.84 6.20 12.50
N LYS A 115 6.78 7.00 12.70
CA LYS A 115 6.66 7.87 13.89
C LYS A 115 6.49 7.06 15.17
N TYR A 116 5.65 6.04 15.16
CA TYR A 116 5.32 5.20 16.31
C TYR A 116 5.54 3.71 16.03
N ALA A 117 5.63 3.31 14.77
CA ALA A 117 5.80 1.92 14.36
C ALA A 117 6.52 1.84 13.01
N ILE A 118 7.25 0.76 12.77
CA ILE A 118 7.92 0.47 11.49
C ILE A 118 6.87 0.25 10.41
N ASP A 119 7.13 0.76 9.20
CA ASP A 119 6.21 0.75 8.04
C ASP A 119 4.93 1.57 8.24
N GLN A 120 4.94 2.52 9.16
CA GLN A 120 3.84 3.44 9.41
C GLN A 120 3.94 4.72 8.57
N ILE A 121 2.78 5.27 8.21
CA ILE A 121 2.63 6.66 7.74
C ILE A 121 1.69 7.41 8.68
N VAL A 122 2.14 8.55 9.16
CA VAL A 122 1.29 9.56 9.80
C VAL A 122 1.18 10.74 8.85
N LEU A 123 0.02 10.88 8.21
CA LEU A 123 -0.33 11.97 7.32
C LEU A 123 -0.98 13.09 8.12
N THR A 124 -0.54 14.32 7.96
CA THR A 124 -1.05 15.46 8.72
C THR A 124 -1.51 16.55 7.77
N PHE A 125 -2.75 17.01 7.95
CA PHE A 125 -3.27 18.22 7.33
C PHE A 125 -3.08 19.36 8.31
N ASN A 126 -2.16 20.27 8.01
CA ASN A 126 -1.99 21.53 8.71
C ASN A 126 -2.84 22.58 8.01
N THR A 127 -3.84 23.14 8.70
CA THR A 127 -4.85 24.02 8.10
C THR A 127 -5.18 25.20 9.01
N PRO A 128 -5.45 26.40 8.46
CA PRO A 128 -5.88 27.52 9.30
C PRO A 128 -7.28 27.28 9.92
N ASN A 129 -8.21 26.72 9.14
CA ASN A 129 -9.60 26.55 9.58
C ASN A 129 -10.31 25.42 8.81
N ALA A 130 -11.53 25.10 9.20
CA ALA A 130 -12.34 24.05 8.63
C ALA A 130 -12.67 24.26 7.14
N GLU A 131 -12.96 25.50 6.73
CA GLU A 131 -13.29 25.82 5.34
C GLU A 131 -12.09 25.60 4.41
N SER A 132 -10.89 25.98 4.86
CA SER A 132 -9.65 25.72 4.13
C SER A 132 -9.34 24.23 3.99
N LEU A 133 -9.64 23.42 5.02
CA LEU A 133 -9.51 21.97 4.96
C LEU A 133 -10.48 21.37 3.95
N LYS A 134 -11.76 21.77 4.01
CA LYS A 134 -12.79 21.32 3.07
C LYS A 134 -12.38 21.60 1.63
N LYS A 135 -12.02 22.85 1.34
CA LYS A 135 -11.56 23.26 0.01
C LYS A 135 -10.35 22.43 -0.46
N PHE A 136 -9.36 22.21 0.41
CA PHE A 136 -8.21 21.38 0.08
C PHE A 136 -8.62 19.94 -0.28
N CYS A 137 -9.50 19.33 0.50
CA CYS A 137 -10.00 17.97 0.23
C CYS A 137 -10.72 17.89 -1.12
N GLU A 138 -11.50 18.90 -1.49
CA GLU A 138 -12.20 18.97 -2.78
C GLU A 138 -11.25 19.14 -3.96
N GLU A 139 -10.25 20.03 -3.83
CA GLU A 139 -9.31 20.37 -4.90
C GLU A 139 -8.18 19.32 -5.06
N HIS A 140 -7.75 18.64 -3.99
CA HIS A 140 -6.61 17.71 -3.95
C HIS A 140 -7.00 16.25 -3.66
N ARG A 141 -8.27 15.90 -3.94
CA ARG A 141 -8.81 14.56 -3.70
C ARG A 141 -7.88 13.46 -4.23
N GLN A 142 -7.52 13.53 -5.49
CA GLN A 142 -6.71 12.50 -6.14
C GLN A 142 -5.31 12.40 -5.56
N GLU A 143 -4.69 13.53 -5.17
CA GLU A 143 -3.37 13.55 -4.55
C GLU A 143 -3.34 12.76 -3.23
N VAL A 144 -4.38 12.92 -2.39
CA VAL A 144 -4.50 12.20 -1.11
C VAL A 144 -4.71 10.70 -1.35
N VAL A 145 -5.60 10.34 -2.27
CA VAL A 145 -5.90 8.94 -2.64
C VAL A 145 -4.66 8.27 -3.20
N ASP A 146 -3.96 8.91 -4.14
CA ASP A 146 -2.76 8.37 -4.75
C ASP A 146 -1.64 8.20 -3.74
N PHE A 147 -1.43 9.16 -2.83
CA PHE A 147 -0.43 9.06 -1.79
C PHE A 147 -0.64 7.83 -0.90
N LEU A 148 -1.86 7.61 -0.42
CA LEU A 148 -2.19 6.45 0.43
C LEU A 148 -2.11 5.15 -0.34
N THR A 149 -2.60 5.10 -1.56
CA THR A 149 -2.56 3.93 -2.44
C THR A 149 -1.13 3.53 -2.76
N HIS A 150 -0.28 4.48 -3.21
CA HIS A 150 1.13 4.21 -3.47
C HIS A 150 1.89 3.78 -2.23
N THR A 151 1.53 4.31 -1.06
CA THR A 151 2.12 3.88 0.22
C THR A 151 1.83 2.41 0.49
N GLU A 152 0.58 1.94 0.29
CA GLU A 152 0.22 0.54 0.44
C GLU A 152 0.86 -0.36 -0.62
N MET A 153 0.86 0.07 -1.87
CA MET A 153 1.54 -0.66 -2.95
C MET A 153 3.04 -0.83 -2.68
N ASN A 154 3.72 0.21 -2.21
CA ASN A 154 5.13 0.13 -1.86
C ASN A 154 5.42 -0.85 -0.70
N ARG A 155 4.53 -0.95 0.28
CA ARG A 155 4.63 -1.96 1.35
C ARG A 155 4.47 -3.37 0.79
N LEU A 156 3.45 -3.57 -0.06
CA LEU A 156 3.21 -4.85 -0.74
C LEU A 156 4.39 -5.26 -1.62
N ILE A 157 4.96 -4.33 -2.39
CA ILE A 157 6.14 -4.59 -3.22
C ILE A 157 7.31 -5.06 -2.37
N LYS A 158 7.61 -4.39 -1.25
CA LYS A 158 8.68 -4.80 -0.33
C LYS A 158 8.45 -6.19 0.24
N GLU A 159 7.21 -6.50 0.62
CA GLU A 159 6.84 -7.81 1.14
C GLU A 159 7.01 -8.90 0.08
N LEU A 160 6.50 -8.66 -1.13
CA LEU A 160 6.60 -9.60 -2.24
C LEU A 160 8.05 -9.82 -2.71
N GLN A 161 8.92 -8.82 -2.62
CA GLN A 161 10.34 -9.00 -2.94
C GLN A 161 11.06 -9.98 -2.01
N VAL A 162 10.55 -10.15 -0.78
CA VAL A 162 11.12 -11.05 0.24
C VAL A 162 10.33 -12.37 0.31
N HIS A 163 9.00 -12.30 0.19
CA HIS A 163 8.08 -13.43 0.40
C HIS A 163 7.24 -13.72 -0.83
N TYR A 164 7.86 -14.26 -1.89
CA TYR A 164 7.17 -14.57 -3.15
C TYR A 164 7.13 -16.08 -3.46
N SER A 165 6.27 -16.45 -4.41
CA SER A 165 6.21 -17.79 -4.96
C SER A 165 7.39 -18.03 -5.89
N LYS A 166 8.39 -18.81 -5.42
CA LYS A 166 9.53 -19.17 -6.26
C LYS A 166 9.11 -19.96 -7.51
N VAL A 167 8.09 -20.81 -7.41
CA VAL A 167 7.56 -21.59 -8.53
C VAL A 167 7.08 -20.66 -9.65
N ILE A 168 6.31 -19.62 -9.30
CA ILE A 168 5.78 -18.68 -10.30
C ILE A 168 6.87 -17.73 -10.81
N TYR A 169 7.82 -17.35 -9.96
CA TYR A 169 8.97 -16.56 -10.39
C TYR A 169 9.81 -17.32 -11.44
N ASP A 170 10.17 -18.58 -11.15
CA ASP A 170 10.95 -19.41 -12.06
C ASP A 170 10.20 -19.68 -13.38
N LEU A 171 8.87 -19.88 -13.29
CA LEU A 171 8.00 -20.04 -14.45
C LEU A 171 7.99 -18.79 -15.34
N ALA A 172 7.77 -17.62 -14.76
CA ALA A 172 7.74 -16.35 -15.49
C ALA A 172 9.11 -16.03 -16.11
N TRP A 173 10.19 -16.31 -15.40
CA TRP A 173 11.54 -16.13 -15.90
C TRP A 173 11.84 -17.07 -17.08
N GLY A 174 11.51 -18.36 -16.96
CA GLY A 174 11.76 -19.35 -17.98
C GLY A 174 10.95 -19.17 -19.27
N GLU A 175 9.69 -18.73 -19.15
CA GLU A 175 8.79 -18.57 -20.31
C GLU A 175 8.88 -17.19 -20.97
N PHE A 176 9.15 -16.12 -20.19
CA PHE A 176 9.03 -14.74 -20.67
C PHE A 176 10.25 -13.86 -20.37
N ALA A 177 11.29 -14.40 -19.72
CA ALA A 177 12.44 -13.63 -19.22
C ALA A 177 12.05 -12.43 -18.33
N CYS A 178 10.91 -12.55 -17.63
CA CYS A 178 10.37 -11.51 -16.74
C CYS A 178 10.44 -11.94 -15.27
N LYS A 179 10.73 -10.98 -14.38
CA LYS A 179 10.67 -11.19 -12.93
C LYS A 179 9.26 -10.93 -12.44
N LEU A 180 8.56 -11.97 -11.97
CA LEU A 180 7.22 -11.86 -11.39
C LEU A 180 7.26 -12.27 -9.92
N TYR A 181 7.04 -11.33 -9.03
CA TYR A 181 6.93 -11.56 -7.59
C TYR A 181 5.46 -11.76 -7.20
N ALA A 182 4.96 -12.96 -7.36
CA ALA A 182 3.60 -13.34 -6.97
C ALA A 182 3.55 -13.75 -5.49
N PRO A 183 2.40 -13.60 -4.79
CA PRO A 183 2.23 -14.09 -3.43
C PRO A 183 2.62 -15.56 -3.29
N LYS A 184 3.27 -15.92 -2.17
CA LYS A 184 3.79 -17.28 -1.92
C LYS A 184 2.72 -18.38 -1.92
N GLU A 185 1.47 -18.01 -1.72
CA GLU A 185 0.29 -18.88 -1.74
C GLU A 185 -0.08 -19.31 -3.16
N ILE A 186 0.31 -18.57 -4.18
CA ILE A 186 0.08 -18.89 -5.59
C ILE A 186 1.10 -19.95 -6.01
N LYS A 187 0.67 -21.21 -6.07
CA LYS A 187 1.55 -22.36 -6.37
C LYS A 187 1.01 -23.24 -7.52
N ALA A 188 -0.31 -23.27 -7.69
CA ALA A 188 -0.94 -23.99 -8.78
C ALA A 188 -0.79 -23.20 -10.08
N TYR A 189 -0.46 -23.89 -11.18
CA TYR A 189 -0.36 -23.27 -12.49
C TYR A 189 -0.71 -24.23 -13.61
N LYS A 190 -1.11 -23.68 -14.75
CA LYS A 190 -1.30 -24.37 -16.02
C LYS A 190 -0.50 -23.61 -17.10
N LYS A 191 0.23 -24.34 -17.92
CA LYS A 191 0.99 -23.78 -19.05
C LYS A 191 0.25 -24.01 -20.36
N GLY A 192 0.33 -23.03 -21.26
CA GLY A 192 -0.05 -23.10 -22.66
C GLY A 192 1.10 -22.61 -23.54
N LYS A 193 0.86 -22.44 -24.82
CA LYS A 193 1.84 -21.87 -25.75
C LYS A 193 1.93 -20.35 -25.49
N GLN A 194 3.11 -19.87 -25.07
CA GLN A 194 3.32 -18.47 -24.71
C GLN A 194 2.26 -17.94 -23.70
N PHE A 195 1.83 -18.82 -22.79
CA PHE A 195 0.79 -18.55 -21.80
C PHE A 195 1.04 -19.36 -20.54
N PHE A 196 0.78 -18.78 -19.37
CA PHE A 196 0.44 -19.53 -18.18
C PHE A 196 -0.66 -18.83 -17.39
N TRP A 197 -1.42 -19.65 -16.69
CA TRP A 197 -2.33 -19.25 -15.62
C TRP A 197 -1.82 -19.81 -14.30
N ALA A 198 -1.85 -19.00 -13.24
CA ALA A 198 -1.46 -19.40 -11.89
C ALA A 198 -2.49 -18.92 -10.87
N SER A 199 -2.71 -19.70 -9.80
CA SER A 199 -3.69 -19.37 -8.76
C SER A 199 -3.30 -19.92 -7.40
N ASN A 200 -3.84 -19.32 -6.33
CA ASN A 200 -3.82 -19.90 -4.99
C ASN A 200 -4.86 -21.02 -4.81
N ASN A 201 -5.76 -21.18 -5.76
CA ASN A 201 -6.78 -22.24 -5.84
C ASN A 201 -7.65 -22.38 -4.58
N THR A 202 -7.98 -21.25 -3.93
CA THR A 202 -8.82 -21.19 -2.73
C THR A 202 -10.24 -20.77 -3.08
N ALA A 203 -11.24 -21.32 -2.39
CA ALA A 203 -12.66 -20.98 -2.60
C ALA A 203 -12.96 -19.54 -2.10
N GLN A 204 -12.21 -19.03 -1.14
CA GLN A 204 -12.36 -17.68 -0.61
C GLN A 204 -11.14 -16.83 -1.00
N GLY A 205 -11.39 -15.70 -1.65
CA GLY A 205 -10.32 -14.78 -2.05
C GLY A 205 -9.36 -15.40 -3.08
N MET A 206 -9.90 -16.06 -4.11
CA MET A 206 -9.09 -16.62 -5.19
C MET A 206 -8.39 -15.51 -5.96
N VAL A 207 -7.06 -15.61 -6.01
CA VAL A 207 -6.22 -14.75 -6.82
C VAL A 207 -5.71 -15.56 -8.01
N SER A 208 -5.94 -15.05 -9.22
CA SER A 208 -5.47 -15.65 -10.47
C SER A 208 -4.60 -14.67 -11.23
N ILE A 209 -3.48 -15.17 -11.75
CA ILE A 209 -2.55 -14.43 -12.59
C ILE A 209 -2.48 -15.12 -13.93
N CYS A 210 -2.75 -14.38 -15.01
CA CYS A 210 -2.49 -14.84 -16.38
C CYS A 210 -1.34 -14.03 -16.96
N MET A 211 -0.36 -14.71 -17.54
CA MET A 211 0.73 -14.09 -18.26
C MET A 211 0.83 -14.70 -19.66
N TYR A 212 0.95 -13.85 -20.65
CA TYR A 212 1.07 -14.29 -22.04
C TYR A 212 1.82 -13.27 -22.88
N SER A 213 2.34 -13.71 -24.02
CA SER A 213 3.00 -12.84 -24.98
C SER A 213 2.45 -13.08 -26.40
N TYR A 214 2.55 -12.06 -27.21
CA TYR A 214 2.24 -12.10 -28.63
C TYR A 214 3.17 -11.16 -29.40
N PRO A 215 3.37 -11.37 -30.72
CA PRO A 215 4.25 -10.55 -31.53
C PRO A 215 3.81 -9.09 -31.55
N TYR A 216 4.78 -8.19 -31.54
CA TYR A 216 4.55 -6.78 -31.83
C TYR A 216 4.41 -6.59 -33.35
N GLU A 217 3.27 -6.08 -33.80
CA GLU A 217 2.92 -5.90 -35.21
C GLU A 217 2.87 -4.41 -35.63
N GLY A 218 3.24 -3.51 -34.74
CA GLY A 218 3.22 -2.06 -34.95
C GLY A 218 2.52 -1.31 -33.83
N PRO A 219 2.41 0.04 -33.91
CA PRO A 219 1.82 0.88 -32.86
C PRO A 219 0.40 0.49 -32.49
N GLU A 220 -0.39 -0.02 -33.45
CA GLU A 220 -1.77 -0.48 -33.24
C GLU A 220 -1.88 -1.64 -32.25
N THR A 221 -0.78 -2.38 -32.02
CA THR A 221 -0.70 -3.47 -31.04
C THR A 221 -1.04 -2.99 -29.60
N PHE A 222 -0.88 -1.70 -29.33
CA PHE A 222 -1.15 -1.11 -28.01
C PHE A 222 -2.49 -0.37 -27.92
N ASN A 223 -3.28 -0.37 -28.99
CA ASN A 223 -4.60 0.23 -28.89
C ASN A 223 -5.56 -0.66 -28.08
N ARG A 224 -6.58 -0.03 -27.47
CA ARG A 224 -7.53 -0.70 -26.58
C ARG A 224 -8.23 -1.89 -27.24
N GLN A 225 -8.68 -1.72 -28.48
CA GLN A 225 -9.42 -2.76 -29.20
C GLN A 225 -8.53 -3.97 -29.50
N TYR A 226 -7.30 -3.74 -29.96
CA TYR A 226 -6.35 -4.80 -30.25
C TYR A 226 -5.99 -5.61 -28.99
N VAL A 227 -5.66 -4.91 -27.87
CA VAL A 227 -5.31 -5.56 -26.60
C VAL A 227 -6.46 -6.40 -26.06
N MET A 228 -7.70 -5.89 -26.12
CA MET A 228 -8.88 -6.63 -25.67
C MET A 228 -9.17 -7.85 -26.57
N ALA A 229 -9.14 -7.69 -27.89
CA ALA A 229 -9.36 -8.79 -28.82
C ALA A 229 -8.27 -9.87 -28.69
N LYS A 230 -7.01 -9.47 -28.52
CA LYS A 230 -5.92 -10.41 -28.33
C LYS A 230 -6.05 -11.16 -27.00
N ARG A 231 -6.39 -10.45 -25.91
CA ARG A 231 -6.67 -11.08 -24.62
C ARG A 231 -7.77 -12.13 -24.75
N ASP A 232 -8.90 -11.79 -25.36
CA ASP A 232 -10.04 -12.68 -25.50
C ASP A 232 -9.69 -13.90 -26.36
N SER A 233 -8.90 -13.73 -27.43
CA SER A 233 -8.37 -14.84 -28.24
C SER A 233 -7.52 -15.79 -27.40
N VAL A 234 -6.58 -15.27 -26.59
CA VAL A 234 -5.73 -16.07 -25.71
C VAL A 234 -6.55 -16.78 -24.64
N MET A 235 -7.53 -16.10 -24.04
CA MET A 235 -8.40 -16.71 -23.02
C MET A 235 -9.30 -17.79 -23.61
N LYS A 236 -9.82 -17.61 -24.83
CA LYS A 236 -10.63 -18.62 -25.52
C LYS A 236 -9.85 -19.92 -25.74
N GLU A 237 -8.57 -19.82 -26.05
CA GLU A 237 -7.68 -20.99 -26.24
C GLU A 237 -7.31 -21.67 -24.91
N ASN A 238 -7.00 -20.88 -23.87
CA ASN A 238 -6.35 -21.38 -22.66
C ASN A 238 -7.29 -21.50 -21.45
N MET A 239 -8.39 -20.75 -21.40
CA MET A 239 -9.34 -20.67 -20.29
C MET A 239 -10.78 -20.89 -20.78
N PRO A 240 -11.09 -22.06 -21.38
CA PRO A 240 -12.44 -22.38 -21.83
C PRO A 240 -13.38 -22.52 -20.62
N GLY A 241 -14.65 -22.19 -20.82
CA GLY A 241 -15.71 -22.42 -19.84
C GLY A 241 -16.23 -23.87 -19.87
N GLU A 242 -17.28 -24.13 -19.10
CA GLU A 242 -17.89 -25.47 -18.96
C GLU A 242 -18.60 -25.96 -20.24
N HIS A 243 -19.11 -25.03 -21.04
CA HIS A 243 -19.87 -25.36 -22.26
C HIS A 243 -19.11 -24.92 -23.52
N PRO A 244 -19.35 -25.58 -24.67
CA PRO A 244 -18.75 -25.21 -25.95
C PRO A 244 -18.96 -23.72 -26.28
N GLY A 245 -17.88 -23.03 -26.62
CA GLY A 245 -17.89 -21.60 -26.96
C GLY A 245 -17.79 -20.65 -25.78
N MET A 246 -17.93 -21.13 -24.55
CA MET A 246 -17.70 -20.29 -23.35
C MET A 246 -16.22 -20.15 -23.05
N PHE A 247 -15.79 -18.95 -22.65
CA PHE A 247 -14.43 -18.64 -22.21
C PHE A 247 -14.44 -17.38 -21.32
N MET A 248 -13.33 -17.11 -20.66
CA MET A 248 -13.15 -15.90 -19.86
C MET A 248 -13.01 -14.68 -20.78
N GLN A 249 -14.10 -13.96 -20.97
CA GLN A 249 -14.18 -12.78 -21.85
C GLN A 249 -13.88 -11.49 -21.09
N THR A 250 -13.35 -10.47 -21.79
CA THR A 250 -13.11 -9.14 -21.24
C THR A 250 -14.41 -8.39 -21.00
N ASP A 251 -14.60 -7.86 -19.82
CA ASP A 251 -15.64 -6.86 -19.56
C ASP A 251 -15.22 -5.53 -20.19
N THR A 252 -15.81 -5.21 -21.33
CA THR A 252 -15.47 -4.00 -22.10
C THR A 252 -16.05 -2.73 -21.51
N VAL A 253 -17.00 -2.84 -20.59
CA VAL A 253 -17.67 -1.68 -19.95
C VAL A 253 -16.78 -1.09 -18.86
N HIS A 254 -16.21 -1.96 -18.01
CA HIS A 254 -15.42 -1.54 -16.83
C HIS A 254 -13.90 -1.63 -17.04
N THR A 255 -13.45 -2.08 -18.21
CA THR A 255 -12.03 -2.18 -18.53
C THR A 255 -11.57 -0.92 -19.27
N ASP A 256 -10.51 -0.27 -18.73
CA ASP A 256 -9.79 0.80 -19.39
C ASP A 256 -8.31 0.43 -19.58
N ILE A 257 -7.68 0.96 -20.61
CA ILE A 257 -6.26 0.74 -20.92
C ILE A 257 -5.58 2.10 -20.92
N LYS A 258 -4.63 2.26 -20.02
CA LYS A 258 -3.82 3.48 -19.90
C LYS A 258 -2.37 3.16 -20.28
N ALA A 259 -1.79 4.02 -21.11
CA ALA A 259 -0.34 4.05 -21.27
C ALA A 259 0.30 4.59 -19.98
N ILE A 260 1.38 3.95 -19.54
CA ILE A 260 2.15 4.33 -18.35
C ILE A 260 3.48 4.94 -18.80
#